data_ac198d54a55e4f33606dcf60f65be255
#
_entry.id   ac198d54a55e4f33606dcf60f65be255
#
_cell.length_a   1.000
_cell.length_b   1.000
_cell.length_c   1.000
_cell.angle_alpha   90.00
_cell.angle_beta   90.00
_cell.angle_gamma   90.00
#
_symmetry.space_group_name_H-M   'P 1'
#
loop_
_entity.id
_entity.type
_entity.pdbx_description
1 polymer ?
#
loop_
_entity_poly.entity_id
_entity_poly.type
_entity_poly.pdbx_seq_one_letter_code
_entity_poly.pdbx_strand_id
1 'polypeptide(L)'
;MDNEVVIDVQNLTKSFNDFVAVDSISFDVKKGEIFGLLGPNGAGKSTTLRLLSTLSKPTKGTATIGGYDIVKDDTEVRKLIGIVSEKMIMYDRLTARENLIFFGSLFNIPKDILAKRINELLELVQLTNWKNAKVGTFSTGMRQRMNVIRALLNMPQVMFLDEPTLGLDPQSSVEIREFIKKLNRENRTTIIITTHMMVDADLLCDRIGIMDHAKIVALDTSTNLKKLISGADTTIMKLEIGNLSPDIIEAVRACKCIDAVTQENSTHLRIIAHGDEAFDSVIDAVRAKEGKINSMENLQPTLEDVFLHITGHEVRDSADQKIPMARHGRFGSQPQGRIR
;
A
#
# COMPACT_ATOMS: atom_id res chain seq x y z
N MET A 1 4.58 -26.20 1.89
CA MET A 1 4.14 -25.01 1.13
C MET A 1 4.94 -25.00 -0.14
N ASP A 2 4.29 -24.91 -1.30
CA ASP A 2 4.98 -24.84 -2.58
C ASP A 2 5.87 -23.59 -2.60
N ASN A 3 7.16 -23.80 -2.78
CA ASN A 3 8.17 -22.73 -2.81
C ASN A 3 8.30 -22.12 -4.23
N GLU A 4 7.23 -22.30 -5.05
CA GLU A 4 7.17 -21.85 -6.44
C GLU A 4 7.08 -20.30 -6.48
N VAL A 5 8.07 -19.66 -7.09
CA VAL A 5 8.08 -18.22 -7.33
C VAL A 5 7.18 -17.94 -8.54
N VAL A 6 6.17 -17.10 -8.34
CA VAL A 6 5.22 -16.67 -9.38
C VAL A 6 5.58 -15.32 -9.95
N ILE A 7 6.15 -14.42 -9.12
CA ILE A 7 6.64 -13.11 -9.55
C ILE A 7 8.11 -13.03 -9.19
N ASP A 8 8.96 -12.75 -10.15
CA ASP A 8 10.38 -12.48 -9.95
C ASP A 8 10.75 -11.12 -10.53
N VAL A 9 11.27 -10.22 -9.71
CA VAL A 9 11.62 -8.84 -10.05
C VAL A 9 13.11 -8.65 -9.90
N GLN A 10 13.78 -8.22 -10.98
CA GLN A 10 15.23 -8.13 -11.04
C GLN A 10 15.69 -6.73 -11.49
N ASN A 11 16.28 -5.97 -10.55
CA ASN A 11 16.84 -4.64 -10.75
C ASN A 11 15.90 -3.69 -11.50
N LEU A 12 14.60 -3.78 -11.19
CA LEU A 12 13.53 -3.05 -11.87
C LEU A 12 13.69 -1.56 -11.59
N THR A 13 13.80 -0.77 -12.67
CA THR A 13 14.01 0.68 -12.59
C THR A 13 13.04 1.41 -13.50
N LYS A 14 12.48 2.53 -12.99
CA LYS A 14 11.67 3.44 -13.78
C LYS A 14 12.08 4.88 -13.54
N SER A 15 12.46 5.55 -14.62
CA SER A 15 12.70 6.99 -14.64
C SER A 15 11.70 7.69 -15.56
N PHE A 16 11.30 8.90 -15.17
CA PHE A 16 10.51 9.83 -15.98
C PHE A 16 11.35 11.11 -16.10
N ASN A 17 12.00 11.30 -17.24
CA ASN A 17 13.03 12.34 -17.43
C ASN A 17 14.09 12.22 -16.33
N ASP A 18 14.30 13.28 -15.54
CA ASP A 18 15.29 13.34 -14.46
C ASP A 18 14.78 12.75 -13.12
N PHE A 19 13.51 12.35 -13.04
CA PHE A 19 12.92 11.80 -11.81
C PHE A 19 12.93 10.27 -11.83
N VAL A 20 13.59 9.65 -10.84
CA VAL A 20 13.63 8.21 -10.66
C VAL A 20 12.48 7.81 -9.72
N ALA A 21 11.46 7.15 -10.27
CA ALA A 21 10.29 6.71 -9.52
C ALA A 21 10.41 5.32 -8.90
N VAL A 22 11.27 4.47 -9.48
CA VAL A 22 11.65 3.14 -8.97
C VAL A 22 13.14 2.95 -9.30
N ASP A 23 13.96 2.62 -8.30
CA ASP A 23 15.41 2.54 -8.41
C ASP A 23 15.93 1.15 -8.06
N SER A 24 16.14 0.34 -9.09
CA SER A 24 16.83 -0.96 -9.03
C SER A 24 16.30 -1.91 -7.95
N ILE A 25 14.95 -2.03 -7.83
CA ILE A 25 14.34 -2.93 -6.87
C ILE A 25 14.38 -4.38 -7.33
N SER A 26 14.58 -5.31 -6.39
CA SER A 26 14.57 -6.76 -6.64
C SER A 26 13.84 -7.46 -5.49
N PHE A 27 12.90 -8.34 -5.83
CA PHE A 27 12.16 -9.19 -4.89
C PHE A 27 11.44 -10.30 -5.62
N ASP A 28 11.07 -11.34 -4.89
CA ASP A 28 10.25 -12.44 -5.38
C ASP A 28 8.92 -12.51 -4.64
N VAL A 29 7.89 -13.10 -5.27
CA VAL A 29 6.61 -13.41 -4.62
C VAL A 29 6.25 -14.87 -4.92
N LYS A 30 5.94 -15.60 -3.86
CA LYS A 30 5.60 -17.02 -3.95
C LYS A 30 4.12 -17.22 -4.30
N LYS A 31 3.81 -18.38 -4.86
CA LYS A 31 2.43 -18.75 -5.18
C LYS A 31 1.54 -18.77 -3.94
N GLY A 32 0.42 -18.06 -4.00
CA GLY A 32 -0.51 -17.95 -2.90
C GLY A 32 -0.04 -17.05 -1.74
N GLU A 33 1.04 -16.28 -1.92
CA GLU A 33 1.52 -15.29 -0.97
C GLU A 33 0.73 -13.99 -1.09
N ILE A 34 0.50 -13.32 0.02
CA ILE A 34 0.10 -11.91 0.06
C ILE A 34 1.35 -11.08 0.36
N PHE A 35 1.86 -10.38 -0.66
CA PHE A 35 3.05 -9.55 -0.57
C PHE A 35 2.67 -8.06 -0.48
N GLY A 36 3.18 -7.35 0.52
CA GLY A 36 2.94 -5.94 0.74
C GLY A 36 4.07 -5.05 0.24
N LEU A 37 3.78 -3.99 -0.51
CA LEU A 37 4.67 -2.85 -0.72
C LEU A 37 4.18 -1.72 0.18
N LEU A 38 4.89 -1.49 1.29
CA LEU A 38 4.57 -0.49 2.31
C LEU A 38 5.47 0.73 2.16
N GLY A 39 4.94 1.93 2.33
CA GLY A 39 5.76 3.15 2.33
C GLY A 39 4.93 4.41 2.10
N PRO A 40 5.53 5.61 2.22
CA PRO A 40 4.84 6.87 2.05
C PRO A 40 4.35 7.10 0.61
N ASN A 41 3.52 8.12 0.45
CA ASN A 41 3.12 8.57 -0.87
C ASN A 41 4.35 9.07 -1.64
N GLY A 42 4.48 8.66 -2.90
CA GLY A 42 5.66 8.98 -3.72
C GLY A 42 6.85 8.02 -3.59
N ALA A 43 6.82 7.02 -2.70
CA ALA A 43 7.91 6.03 -2.54
C ALA A 43 8.11 5.10 -3.74
N GLY A 44 7.21 5.11 -4.74
CA GLY A 44 7.32 4.27 -5.94
C GLY A 44 6.36 3.07 -5.99
N LYS A 45 5.54 2.82 -4.96
CA LYS A 45 4.63 1.67 -4.84
C LYS A 45 3.70 1.49 -6.06
N SER A 46 2.84 2.48 -6.34
CA SER A 46 1.91 2.42 -7.49
C SER A 46 2.63 2.39 -8.83
N THR A 47 3.83 3.00 -8.93
CA THR A 47 4.67 2.89 -10.13
C THR A 47 5.16 1.46 -10.31
N THR A 48 5.58 0.79 -9.26
CA THR A 48 5.98 -0.63 -9.28
C THR A 48 4.80 -1.51 -9.74
N LEU A 49 3.58 -1.30 -9.20
CA LEU A 49 2.40 -2.02 -9.69
C LEU A 49 2.11 -1.77 -11.17
N ARG A 50 2.27 -0.52 -11.65
CA ARG A 50 2.08 -0.19 -13.07
C ARG A 50 3.10 -0.88 -13.98
N LEU A 51 4.34 -1.08 -13.52
CA LEU A 51 5.35 -1.84 -14.26
C LEU A 51 4.98 -3.31 -14.33
N LEU A 52 4.70 -3.93 -13.19
CA LEU A 52 4.33 -5.35 -13.11
C LEU A 52 3.03 -5.64 -13.87
N SER A 53 2.05 -4.74 -13.83
CA SER A 53 0.80 -4.87 -14.57
C SER A 53 0.88 -4.51 -16.05
N THR A 54 2.07 -4.27 -16.58
CA THR A 54 2.35 -3.92 -17.98
C THR A 54 1.74 -2.59 -18.45
N LEU A 55 1.23 -1.77 -17.52
CA LEU A 55 0.69 -0.44 -17.83
C LEU A 55 1.79 0.60 -18.10
N SER A 56 3.03 0.29 -17.73
CA SER A 56 4.21 1.10 -18.02
C SER A 56 5.40 0.18 -18.30
N LYS A 57 6.31 0.60 -19.19
CA LYS A 57 7.54 -0.17 -19.44
C LYS A 57 8.65 0.27 -18.50
N PRO A 58 9.47 -0.65 -17.99
CA PRO A 58 10.64 -0.30 -17.20
C PRO A 58 11.67 0.45 -18.06
N THR A 59 12.53 1.25 -17.40
CA THR A 59 13.68 1.90 -18.02
C THR A 59 14.89 0.96 -18.04
N LYS A 60 15.04 0.15 -16.95
CA LYS A 60 16.07 -0.90 -16.81
C LYS A 60 15.50 -2.05 -15.98
N GLY A 61 16.18 -3.19 -15.99
CA GLY A 61 15.77 -4.37 -15.28
C GLY A 61 14.58 -5.06 -15.95
N THR A 62 14.05 -6.08 -15.31
CA THR A 62 12.92 -6.87 -15.80
C THR A 62 12.12 -7.46 -14.65
N ALA A 63 10.96 -8.04 -14.98
CA ALA A 63 10.24 -8.93 -14.08
C ALA A 63 9.52 -10.03 -14.89
N THR A 64 9.27 -11.16 -14.24
CA THR A 64 8.44 -12.22 -14.81
C THR A 64 7.22 -12.48 -13.92
N ILE A 65 6.09 -12.82 -14.54
CA ILE A 65 4.84 -13.19 -13.85
C ILE A 65 4.33 -14.48 -14.47
N GLY A 66 4.25 -15.54 -13.65
CA GLY A 66 3.87 -16.87 -14.14
C GLY A 66 4.80 -17.38 -15.25
N GLY A 67 6.08 -16.97 -15.23
CA GLY A 67 7.09 -17.33 -16.23
C GLY A 67 7.13 -16.42 -17.47
N TYR A 68 6.23 -15.44 -17.61
CA TYR A 68 6.16 -14.50 -18.73
C TYR A 68 6.82 -13.18 -18.40
N ASP A 69 7.67 -12.66 -19.30
CA ASP A 69 8.33 -11.36 -19.17
C ASP A 69 7.33 -10.20 -19.35
N ILE A 70 7.34 -9.23 -18.43
CA ILE A 70 6.38 -8.09 -18.43
C ILE A 70 6.51 -7.15 -19.64
N VAL A 71 7.58 -7.26 -20.44
CA VAL A 71 7.81 -6.42 -21.62
C VAL A 71 7.64 -7.19 -22.92
N LYS A 72 8.16 -8.42 -22.98
CA LYS A 72 8.13 -9.27 -24.19
C LYS A 72 6.80 -9.99 -24.34
N ASP A 73 6.23 -10.45 -23.22
CA ASP A 73 5.04 -11.30 -23.17
C ASP A 73 3.86 -10.56 -22.51
N ASP A 74 3.78 -9.23 -22.66
CA ASP A 74 2.84 -8.36 -21.97
C ASP A 74 1.37 -8.82 -22.12
N THR A 75 1.02 -9.39 -23.27
CA THR A 75 -0.31 -9.93 -23.55
C THR A 75 -0.60 -11.19 -22.72
N GLU A 76 0.37 -12.07 -22.52
CA GLU A 76 0.21 -13.28 -21.70
C GLU A 76 0.15 -12.89 -20.22
N VAL A 77 0.98 -11.96 -19.78
CA VAL A 77 0.93 -11.40 -18.42
C VAL A 77 -0.48 -10.85 -18.11
N ARG A 78 -1.08 -10.07 -19.02
CA ARG A 78 -2.43 -9.49 -18.81
C ARG A 78 -3.53 -10.53 -18.66
N LYS A 79 -3.37 -11.73 -19.20
CA LYS A 79 -4.32 -12.84 -19.01
C LYS A 79 -4.26 -13.43 -17.60
N LEU A 80 -3.10 -13.35 -16.95
CA LEU A 80 -2.84 -13.92 -15.62
C LEU A 80 -3.18 -12.98 -14.48
N ILE A 81 -3.32 -11.69 -14.75
CA ILE A 81 -3.44 -10.67 -13.70
C ILE A 81 -4.83 -10.06 -13.60
N GLY A 82 -5.19 -9.65 -12.38
CA GLY A 82 -6.33 -8.78 -12.08
C GLY A 82 -5.83 -7.53 -11.36
N ILE A 83 -6.39 -6.36 -11.70
CA ILE A 83 -5.93 -5.07 -11.16
C ILE A 83 -7.10 -4.34 -10.49
N VAL A 84 -6.90 -4.00 -9.23
CA VAL A 84 -7.73 -3.08 -8.45
C VAL A 84 -6.90 -1.81 -8.26
N SER A 85 -7.24 -0.76 -9.00
CA SER A 85 -6.57 0.53 -8.89
C SER A 85 -7.24 1.41 -7.84
N GLU A 86 -6.49 2.33 -7.23
CA GLU A 86 -6.99 3.35 -6.32
C GLU A 86 -8.21 4.09 -6.91
N LYS A 87 -8.13 4.49 -8.19
CA LYS A 87 -9.26 5.08 -8.90
C LYS A 87 -10.23 3.99 -9.34
N MET A 88 -11.42 3.99 -8.77
CA MET A 88 -12.49 3.05 -9.10
C MET A 88 -13.07 3.37 -10.47
N ILE A 89 -12.73 2.57 -11.49
CA ILE A 89 -13.24 2.73 -12.85
C ILE A 89 -14.53 1.92 -12.99
N MET A 90 -15.67 2.59 -12.84
CA MET A 90 -17.00 2.01 -13.03
C MET A 90 -17.94 3.01 -13.68
N TYR A 91 -18.98 2.50 -14.34
CA TYR A 91 -20.01 3.32 -14.98
C TYR A 91 -21.16 3.53 -14.02
N ASP A 92 -21.29 4.72 -13.44
CA ASP A 92 -22.28 5.07 -12.43
C ASP A 92 -23.74 4.91 -12.91
N ARG A 93 -23.98 5.05 -14.23
CA ARG A 93 -25.32 4.93 -14.84
C ARG A 93 -25.74 3.49 -15.09
N LEU A 94 -24.79 2.56 -15.09
CA LEU A 94 -25.04 1.13 -15.24
C LEU A 94 -25.30 0.48 -13.89
N THR A 95 -26.07 -0.60 -13.90
CA THR A 95 -26.25 -1.48 -12.73
C THR A 95 -24.98 -2.25 -12.43
N ALA A 96 -24.89 -2.85 -11.24
CA ALA A 96 -23.76 -3.71 -10.87
C ALA A 96 -23.56 -4.83 -11.89
N ARG A 97 -24.65 -5.50 -12.28
CA ARG A 97 -24.62 -6.57 -13.28
C ARG A 97 -24.16 -6.08 -14.66
N GLU A 98 -24.68 -4.95 -15.15
CA GLU A 98 -24.29 -4.38 -16.45
C GLU A 98 -22.81 -3.97 -16.46
N ASN A 99 -22.29 -3.38 -15.36
CA ASN A 99 -20.86 -3.10 -15.22
C ASN A 99 -20.04 -4.38 -15.39
N LEU A 100 -20.38 -5.45 -14.67
CA LEU A 100 -19.63 -6.72 -14.74
C LEU A 100 -19.76 -7.38 -16.12
N ILE A 101 -20.92 -7.30 -16.78
CA ILE A 101 -21.08 -7.78 -18.16
C ILE A 101 -20.18 -6.98 -19.10
N PHE A 102 -20.16 -5.65 -18.99
CA PHE A 102 -19.33 -4.81 -19.82
C PHE A 102 -17.84 -5.17 -19.69
N PHE A 103 -17.30 -5.19 -18.46
CA PHE A 103 -15.89 -5.55 -18.23
C PHE A 103 -15.58 -7.00 -18.59
N GLY A 104 -16.48 -7.94 -18.30
CA GLY A 104 -16.31 -9.35 -18.66
C GLY A 104 -16.28 -9.59 -20.17
N SER A 105 -17.01 -8.79 -20.94
CA SER A 105 -16.99 -8.89 -22.42
C SER A 105 -15.63 -8.53 -23.01
N LEU A 106 -14.84 -7.70 -22.34
CA LEU A 106 -13.49 -7.32 -22.78
C LEU A 106 -12.48 -8.48 -22.69
N PHE A 107 -12.79 -9.50 -21.87
CA PHE A 107 -11.98 -10.71 -21.73
C PHE A 107 -12.42 -11.84 -22.66
N ASN A 108 -13.38 -11.59 -23.58
CA ASN A 108 -13.95 -12.60 -24.49
C ASN A 108 -14.52 -13.84 -23.76
N ILE A 109 -15.04 -13.68 -22.55
CA ILE A 109 -15.66 -14.75 -21.77
C ILE A 109 -17.02 -15.10 -22.40
N PRO A 110 -17.32 -16.40 -22.69
CA PRO A 110 -18.63 -16.83 -23.19
C PRO A 110 -19.77 -16.35 -22.28
N LYS A 111 -20.88 -15.91 -22.89
CA LYS A 111 -21.99 -15.22 -22.16
C LYS A 111 -22.58 -16.05 -21.02
N ASP A 112 -22.74 -17.36 -21.23
CA ASP A 112 -23.26 -18.31 -20.25
C ASP A 112 -22.32 -18.46 -19.05
N ILE A 113 -21.01 -18.60 -19.29
CA ILE A 113 -19.97 -18.67 -18.27
C ILE A 113 -19.90 -17.34 -17.52
N LEU A 114 -19.92 -16.21 -18.25
CA LEU A 114 -19.88 -14.90 -17.63
C LEU A 114 -21.09 -14.65 -16.72
N ALA A 115 -22.31 -15.03 -17.15
CA ALA A 115 -23.51 -14.85 -16.35
C ALA A 115 -23.46 -15.65 -15.04
N LYS A 116 -22.97 -16.89 -15.06
CA LYS A 116 -22.76 -17.71 -13.86
C LYS A 116 -21.73 -17.06 -12.93
N ARG A 117 -20.56 -16.70 -13.48
CA ARG A 117 -19.47 -16.08 -12.73
C ARG A 117 -19.88 -14.76 -12.07
N ILE A 118 -20.64 -13.90 -12.74
CA ILE A 118 -21.17 -12.67 -12.19
C ILE A 118 -22.04 -12.93 -10.96
N ASN A 119 -22.91 -13.95 -11.00
CA ASN A 119 -23.75 -14.27 -9.84
C ASN A 119 -22.87 -14.75 -8.66
N GLU A 120 -21.91 -15.64 -8.90
CA GLU A 120 -20.97 -16.13 -7.89
C GLU A 120 -20.15 -14.98 -7.26
N LEU A 121 -19.65 -14.06 -8.10
CA LEU A 121 -18.88 -12.91 -7.62
C LEU A 121 -19.73 -11.91 -6.81
N LEU A 122 -20.97 -11.65 -7.23
CA LEU A 122 -21.90 -10.80 -6.47
C LEU A 122 -22.29 -11.42 -5.12
N GLU A 123 -22.45 -12.73 -5.08
CA GLU A 123 -22.71 -13.47 -3.83
C GLU A 123 -21.47 -13.40 -2.91
N LEU A 124 -20.29 -13.62 -3.45
CA LEU A 124 -19.02 -13.58 -2.72
C LEU A 124 -18.80 -12.26 -1.95
N VAL A 125 -19.26 -11.13 -2.53
CA VAL A 125 -19.16 -9.79 -1.90
C VAL A 125 -20.47 -9.31 -1.27
N GLN A 126 -21.48 -10.18 -1.13
CA GLN A 126 -22.78 -9.88 -0.53
C GLN A 126 -23.55 -8.74 -1.25
N LEU A 127 -23.39 -8.63 -2.56
CA LEU A 127 -24.07 -7.64 -3.39
C LEU A 127 -25.19 -8.22 -4.27
N THR A 128 -25.61 -9.47 -4.05
CA THR A 128 -26.65 -10.15 -4.85
C THR A 128 -27.95 -9.35 -4.91
N ASN A 129 -28.40 -8.77 -3.79
CA ASN A 129 -29.62 -7.97 -3.72
C ASN A 129 -29.51 -6.62 -4.45
N TRP A 130 -28.27 -6.18 -4.72
CA TRP A 130 -27.95 -4.91 -5.37
C TRP A 130 -27.59 -5.08 -6.85
N LYS A 131 -27.69 -6.29 -7.41
CA LYS A 131 -27.28 -6.60 -8.78
C LYS A 131 -27.92 -5.71 -9.85
N ASN A 132 -29.17 -5.28 -9.62
CA ASN A 132 -29.94 -4.42 -10.52
C ASN A 132 -29.95 -2.94 -10.10
N ALA A 133 -29.28 -2.56 -9.02
CA ALA A 133 -29.13 -1.17 -8.61
C ALA A 133 -27.96 -0.52 -9.37
N LYS A 134 -28.11 0.78 -9.69
CA LYS A 134 -27.06 1.56 -10.36
C LYS A 134 -25.86 1.76 -9.44
N VAL A 135 -24.65 1.55 -9.94
CA VAL A 135 -23.41 1.69 -9.15
C VAL A 135 -23.24 3.11 -8.62
N GLY A 136 -23.80 4.12 -9.27
CA GLY A 136 -23.83 5.49 -8.79
C GLY A 136 -24.51 5.68 -7.42
N THR A 137 -25.36 4.74 -6.97
CA THR A 137 -26.05 4.79 -5.67
C THR A 137 -25.32 4.03 -4.57
N PHE A 138 -24.16 3.39 -4.88
CA PHE A 138 -23.43 2.55 -3.94
C PHE A 138 -22.60 3.40 -2.96
N SER A 139 -22.48 2.90 -1.72
CA SER A 139 -21.50 3.43 -0.77
C SER A 139 -20.07 3.19 -1.27
N THR A 140 -19.09 3.89 -0.69
CA THR A 140 -17.66 3.71 -1.04
C THR A 140 -17.22 2.26 -0.83
N GLY A 141 -17.62 1.61 0.28
CA GLY A 141 -17.32 0.21 0.53
C GLY A 141 -17.97 -0.75 -0.47
N MET A 142 -19.22 -0.49 -0.89
CA MET A 142 -19.87 -1.28 -1.95
C MET A 142 -19.16 -1.10 -3.31
N ARG A 143 -18.74 0.11 -3.65
CA ARG A 143 -17.96 0.40 -4.86
C ARG A 143 -16.62 -0.33 -4.82
N GLN A 144 -15.94 -0.35 -3.69
CA GLN A 144 -14.66 -1.06 -3.53
C GLN A 144 -14.83 -2.57 -3.70
N ARG A 145 -15.87 -3.17 -3.09
CA ARG A 145 -16.20 -4.58 -3.32
C ARG A 145 -16.48 -4.88 -4.80
N MET A 146 -17.21 -4.01 -5.49
CA MET A 146 -17.40 -4.10 -6.94
C MET A 146 -16.09 -3.99 -7.72
N ASN A 147 -15.17 -3.10 -7.33
CA ASN A 147 -13.88 -2.92 -7.98
C ASN A 147 -13.03 -4.20 -7.89
N VAL A 148 -13.05 -4.87 -6.72
CA VAL A 148 -12.32 -6.14 -6.53
C VAL A 148 -12.93 -7.27 -7.37
N ILE A 149 -14.27 -7.47 -7.36
CA ILE A 149 -14.87 -8.54 -8.16
C ILE A 149 -14.79 -8.30 -9.66
N ARG A 150 -14.73 -7.05 -10.10
CA ARG A 150 -14.42 -6.70 -11.49
C ARG A 150 -13.05 -7.24 -11.91
N ALA A 151 -12.05 -7.13 -11.04
CA ALA A 151 -10.71 -7.65 -11.30
C ALA A 151 -10.63 -9.19 -11.26
N LEU A 152 -11.64 -9.86 -10.68
CA LEU A 152 -11.74 -11.32 -10.62
C LEU A 152 -12.45 -11.95 -11.83
N LEU A 153 -13.04 -11.15 -12.73
CA LEU A 153 -13.82 -11.66 -13.86
C LEU A 153 -13.05 -12.62 -14.75
N ASN A 154 -11.77 -12.41 -14.97
CA ASN A 154 -10.90 -13.29 -15.77
C ASN A 154 -10.24 -14.42 -14.96
N MET A 155 -10.59 -14.60 -13.66
CA MET A 155 -9.99 -15.61 -12.76
C MET A 155 -8.47 -15.51 -12.72
N PRO A 156 -7.90 -14.38 -12.30
CA PRO A 156 -6.47 -14.14 -12.36
C PRO A 156 -5.71 -15.06 -11.39
N GLN A 157 -4.48 -15.42 -11.76
CA GLN A 157 -3.54 -16.11 -10.85
C GLN A 157 -2.89 -15.13 -9.88
N VAL A 158 -2.73 -13.87 -10.31
CA VAL A 158 -2.13 -12.79 -9.53
C VAL A 158 -3.07 -11.59 -9.48
N MET A 159 -3.27 -11.04 -8.29
CA MET A 159 -4.01 -9.79 -8.11
C MET A 159 -3.09 -8.67 -7.63
N PHE A 160 -3.23 -7.52 -8.25
CA PHE A 160 -2.63 -6.26 -7.82
C PHE A 160 -3.68 -5.36 -7.19
N LEU A 161 -3.48 -4.97 -5.93
CA LEU A 161 -4.38 -4.13 -5.16
C LEU A 161 -3.66 -2.84 -4.78
N ASP A 162 -4.01 -1.73 -5.42
CA ASP A 162 -3.41 -0.42 -5.14
C ASP A 162 -4.27 0.31 -4.10
N GLU A 163 -3.76 0.43 -2.86
CA GLU A 163 -4.41 1.08 -1.72
C GLU A 163 -5.86 0.60 -1.49
N PRO A 164 -6.13 -0.70 -1.28
CA PRO A 164 -7.48 -1.25 -1.34
C PRO A 164 -8.44 -0.78 -0.25
N THR A 165 -7.95 -0.21 0.84
CA THR A 165 -8.74 0.27 1.99
C THR A 165 -8.78 1.79 2.09
N LEU A 166 -8.06 2.51 1.20
CA LEU A 166 -7.98 3.96 1.23
C LEU A 166 -9.35 4.61 1.09
N GLY A 167 -9.65 5.55 2.00
CA GLY A 167 -10.90 6.32 1.99
C GLY A 167 -12.15 5.52 2.42
N LEU A 168 -11.97 4.31 2.95
CA LEU A 168 -13.05 3.52 3.54
C LEU A 168 -13.22 3.87 5.03
N ASP A 169 -14.44 3.75 5.51
CA ASP A 169 -14.72 3.76 6.94
C ASP A 169 -14.10 2.52 7.63
N PRO A 170 -13.91 2.54 8.97
CA PRO A 170 -13.27 1.44 9.69
C PRO A 170 -13.92 0.07 9.48
N GLN A 171 -15.26 0.01 9.43
CA GLN A 171 -15.99 -1.24 9.23
C GLN A 171 -15.79 -1.77 7.82
N SER A 172 -15.94 -0.94 6.79
CA SER A 172 -15.69 -1.30 5.39
C SER A 172 -14.25 -1.76 5.17
N SER A 173 -13.29 -1.14 5.85
CA SER A 173 -11.87 -1.55 5.81
C SER A 173 -11.67 -2.96 6.36
N VAL A 174 -12.32 -3.30 7.49
CA VAL A 174 -12.29 -4.66 8.05
C VAL A 174 -12.88 -5.66 7.06
N GLU A 175 -14.05 -5.35 6.47
CA GLU A 175 -14.73 -6.23 5.51
C GLU A 175 -13.87 -6.49 4.26
N ILE A 176 -13.20 -5.48 3.72
CA ILE A 176 -12.29 -5.62 2.58
C ILE A 176 -11.07 -6.47 2.95
N ARG A 177 -10.45 -6.26 4.12
CA ARG A 177 -9.33 -7.09 4.59
C ARG A 177 -9.72 -8.57 4.71
N GLU A 178 -10.84 -8.87 5.34
CA GLU A 178 -11.33 -10.24 5.46
C GLU A 178 -11.66 -10.85 4.09
N PHE A 179 -12.20 -10.05 3.18
CA PHE A 179 -12.43 -10.48 1.81
C PHE A 179 -11.14 -10.83 1.06
N ILE A 180 -10.10 -10.01 1.17
CA ILE A 180 -8.78 -10.27 0.56
C ILE A 180 -8.18 -11.55 1.12
N LYS A 181 -8.22 -11.74 2.45
CA LYS A 181 -7.76 -12.98 3.10
C LYS A 181 -8.53 -14.21 2.62
N LYS A 182 -9.85 -14.09 2.49
CA LYS A 182 -10.70 -15.18 2.00
C LYS A 182 -10.32 -15.57 0.57
N LEU A 183 -10.17 -14.60 -0.34
CA LEU A 183 -9.72 -14.85 -1.72
C LEU A 183 -8.40 -15.59 -1.78
N ASN A 184 -7.42 -15.16 -0.99
CA ASN A 184 -6.12 -15.80 -0.94
C ASN A 184 -6.21 -17.24 -0.44
N ARG A 185 -6.93 -17.49 0.68
CA ARG A 185 -7.05 -18.81 1.31
C ARG A 185 -7.82 -19.82 0.46
N GLU A 186 -8.96 -19.40 -0.10
CA GLU A 186 -9.86 -20.30 -0.83
C GLU A 186 -9.35 -20.62 -2.25
N ASN A 187 -8.79 -19.63 -2.93
CA ASN A 187 -8.38 -19.77 -4.34
C ASN A 187 -6.86 -19.87 -4.52
N ARG A 188 -6.08 -19.76 -3.44
CA ARG A 188 -4.61 -19.64 -3.49
C ARG A 188 -4.14 -18.54 -4.46
N THR A 189 -4.92 -17.48 -4.59
CA THR A 189 -4.58 -16.34 -5.44
C THR A 189 -3.37 -15.62 -4.86
N THR A 190 -2.32 -15.42 -5.65
CA THR A 190 -1.16 -14.62 -5.28
C THR A 190 -1.57 -13.14 -5.31
N ILE A 191 -1.23 -12.37 -4.29
CA ILE A 191 -1.70 -10.99 -4.18
C ILE A 191 -0.52 -10.06 -3.88
N ILE A 192 -0.39 -8.97 -4.64
CA ILE A 192 0.47 -7.83 -4.25
C ILE A 192 -0.43 -6.67 -3.83
N ILE A 193 -0.17 -6.13 -2.65
CA ILE A 193 -0.88 -4.98 -2.09
C ILE A 193 0.11 -3.81 -1.97
N THR A 194 -0.28 -2.64 -2.43
CA THR A 194 0.39 -1.39 -2.02
C THR A 194 -0.42 -0.73 -0.92
N THR A 195 0.25 -0.21 0.07
CA THR A 195 -0.39 0.57 1.13
C THR A 195 0.61 1.49 1.82
N HIS A 196 0.12 2.60 2.36
CA HIS A 196 0.84 3.41 3.35
C HIS A 196 0.31 3.15 4.77
N MET A 197 -0.76 2.37 4.89
CA MET A 197 -1.37 1.99 6.16
C MET A 197 -0.63 0.80 6.78
N MET A 198 0.13 1.03 7.86
CA MET A 198 0.88 -0.02 8.56
C MET A 198 0.00 -1.17 9.05
N VAL A 199 -1.21 -0.84 9.50
CA VAL A 199 -2.20 -1.82 9.97
C VAL A 199 -2.60 -2.80 8.86
N ASP A 200 -2.77 -2.32 7.63
CA ASP A 200 -3.13 -3.19 6.51
C ASP A 200 -1.99 -4.14 6.14
N ALA A 201 -0.75 -3.61 6.10
CA ALA A 201 0.43 -4.42 5.85
C ALA A 201 0.62 -5.51 6.93
N ASP A 202 0.48 -5.13 8.20
CA ASP A 202 0.65 -6.03 9.35
C ASP A 202 -0.40 -7.14 9.41
N LEU A 203 -1.66 -6.79 9.08
CA LEU A 203 -2.78 -7.74 9.16
C LEU A 203 -2.93 -8.63 7.93
N LEU A 204 -2.50 -8.18 6.75
CA LEU A 204 -2.78 -8.88 5.48
C LEU A 204 -1.57 -9.63 4.93
N CYS A 205 -0.35 -9.07 5.06
CA CYS A 205 0.78 -9.51 4.27
C CYS A 205 1.59 -10.60 4.96
N ASP A 206 1.98 -11.62 4.21
CA ASP A 206 2.93 -12.65 4.66
C ASP A 206 4.36 -12.07 4.71
N ARG A 207 4.75 -11.32 3.68
CA ARG A 207 6.01 -10.56 3.60
C ARG A 207 5.74 -9.13 3.15
N ILE A 208 6.59 -8.21 3.63
CA ILE A 208 6.44 -6.78 3.41
C ILE A 208 7.77 -6.22 2.90
N GLY A 209 7.75 -5.59 1.73
CA GLY A 209 8.81 -4.73 1.23
C GLY A 209 8.53 -3.29 1.65
N ILE A 210 9.36 -2.74 2.52
CA ILE A 210 9.29 -1.33 2.92
C ILE A 210 9.98 -0.51 1.82
N MET A 211 9.22 0.39 1.19
CA MET A 211 9.72 1.29 0.14
C MET A 211 9.90 2.70 0.68
N ASP A 212 11.07 3.26 0.42
CA ASP A 212 11.37 4.67 0.65
C ASP A 212 12.29 5.19 -0.45
N HIS A 213 12.10 6.46 -0.88
CA HIS A 213 12.90 7.11 -1.92
C HIS A 213 13.18 6.20 -3.14
N ALA A 214 12.13 5.59 -3.68
CA ALA A 214 12.13 4.71 -4.85
C ALA A 214 12.85 3.35 -4.67
N LYS A 215 13.30 2.99 -3.46
CA LYS A 215 14.03 1.76 -3.15
C LYS A 215 13.27 0.89 -2.15
N ILE A 216 13.53 -0.41 -2.15
CA ILE A 216 13.17 -1.30 -1.05
C ILE A 216 14.29 -1.20 -0.01
N VAL A 217 13.97 -0.67 1.17
CA VAL A 217 14.92 -0.46 2.28
C VAL A 217 14.93 -1.62 3.29
N ALA A 218 13.84 -2.39 3.35
CA ALA A 218 13.76 -3.63 4.11
C ALA A 218 12.73 -4.57 3.48
N LEU A 219 12.92 -5.90 3.62
CA LEU A 219 12.01 -6.91 3.12
C LEU A 219 12.06 -8.14 4.00
N ASP A 220 10.96 -8.45 4.68
CA ASP A 220 10.80 -9.66 5.49
C ASP A 220 9.33 -9.81 5.93
N THR A 221 9.02 -10.81 6.76
CA THR A 221 7.74 -10.93 7.47
C THR A 221 7.57 -9.79 8.47
N SER A 222 6.33 -9.40 8.78
CA SER A 222 6.06 -8.37 9.80
C SER A 222 6.78 -8.67 11.14
N THR A 223 6.75 -9.92 11.58
CA THR A 223 7.42 -10.35 12.80
C THR A 223 8.93 -10.13 12.75
N ASN A 224 9.58 -10.45 11.65
CA ASN A 224 11.03 -10.28 11.52
C ASN A 224 11.42 -8.81 11.37
N LEU A 225 10.63 -8.02 10.64
CA LEU A 225 10.82 -6.57 10.54
C LEU A 225 10.77 -5.92 11.94
N LYS A 226 9.78 -6.28 12.76
CA LYS A 226 9.66 -5.78 14.14
C LYS A 226 10.83 -6.19 15.02
N LYS A 227 11.44 -7.35 14.77
CA LYS A 227 12.66 -7.78 15.48
C LYS A 227 13.90 -6.94 15.15
N LEU A 228 13.94 -6.22 14.01
CA LEU A 228 15.05 -5.33 13.68
C LEU A 228 15.23 -4.23 14.73
N ILE A 229 14.14 -3.82 15.38
CA ILE A 229 14.12 -2.81 16.43
C ILE A 229 13.87 -3.40 17.81
N SER A 230 13.71 -4.72 17.94
CA SER A 230 13.52 -5.44 19.20
C SER A 230 14.82 -6.11 19.62
N GLY A 231 15.94 -5.36 19.67
CA GLY A 231 17.18 -5.85 20.28
C GLY A 231 16.98 -6.15 21.78
N ALA A 232 17.85 -6.94 22.40
CA ALA A 232 17.79 -7.24 23.84
C ALA A 232 17.75 -5.95 24.72
N ASP A 233 18.28 -4.86 24.16
CA ASP A 233 18.42 -3.56 24.84
C ASP A 233 17.46 -2.48 24.30
N THR A 234 16.54 -2.79 23.36
CA THR A 234 15.62 -1.77 22.80
C THR A 234 14.32 -1.75 23.57
N THR A 235 13.93 -0.55 24.00
CA THR A 235 12.67 -0.28 24.69
C THR A 235 11.84 0.71 23.89
N ILE A 236 10.57 0.40 23.70
CA ILE A 236 9.59 1.33 23.10
C ILE A 236 8.65 1.76 24.20
N MET A 237 8.63 3.06 24.49
CA MET A 237 7.81 3.61 25.55
C MET A 237 6.87 4.70 25.04
N LYS A 238 5.69 4.73 25.64
CA LYS A 238 4.71 5.82 25.46
C LYS A 238 4.62 6.59 26.77
N LEU A 239 4.85 7.89 26.67
CA LEU A 239 4.72 8.82 27.80
C LEU A 239 3.54 9.73 27.60
N GLU A 240 2.73 9.88 28.63
CA GLU A 240 1.75 10.96 28.73
C GLU A 240 2.32 12.07 29.61
N ILE A 241 2.45 13.29 29.05
CA ILE A 241 3.04 14.46 29.69
C ILE A 241 2.00 15.56 29.75
N GLY A 242 1.61 15.99 30.95
CA GLY A 242 0.52 16.94 31.16
C GLY A 242 0.77 18.35 30.60
N ASN A 243 2.02 18.75 30.45
CA ASN A 243 2.46 20.06 29.95
C ASN A 243 3.54 19.90 28.87
N LEU A 244 3.31 19.01 27.91
CA LEU A 244 4.24 18.76 26.82
C LEU A 244 4.55 20.04 26.03
N SER A 245 5.85 20.35 25.89
CA SER A 245 6.34 21.50 25.16
C SER A 245 7.46 21.12 24.18
N PRO A 246 7.77 21.96 23.17
CA PRO A 246 8.90 21.72 22.27
C PRO A 246 10.23 21.52 23.01
N ASP A 247 10.47 22.27 24.10
CA ASP A 247 11.69 22.16 24.91
C ASP A 247 11.84 20.80 25.58
N ILE A 248 10.73 20.18 26.00
CA ILE A 248 10.72 18.81 26.56
C ILE A 248 11.07 17.81 25.45
N ILE A 249 10.48 17.95 24.27
CA ILE A 249 10.73 17.05 23.13
C ILE A 249 12.21 17.12 22.73
N GLU A 250 12.78 18.32 22.63
CA GLU A 250 14.20 18.50 22.31
C GLU A 250 15.11 17.92 23.39
N ALA A 251 14.78 18.09 24.67
CA ALA A 251 15.54 17.54 25.77
C ALA A 251 15.54 16.01 25.73
N VAL A 252 14.40 15.38 25.43
CA VAL A 252 14.32 13.93 25.26
C VAL A 252 15.12 13.47 24.05
N ARG A 253 15.00 14.15 22.90
CA ARG A 253 15.79 13.82 21.68
C ARG A 253 17.30 13.95 21.88
N ALA A 254 17.75 14.81 22.80
CA ALA A 254 19.16 15.02 23.09
C ALA A 254 19.78 13.90 23.95
N CYS A 255 18.99 13.00 24.54
CA CYS A 255 19.50 11.87 25.30
C CYS A 255 20.19 10.87 24.37
N LYS A 256 21.40 10.41 24.73
CA LYS A 256 22.23 9.52 23.90
C LYS A 256 21.59 8.14 23.66
N CYS A 257 20.73 7.70 24.57
CA CYS A 257 20.02 6.42 24.50
C CYS A 257 18.76 6.46 23.62
N ILE A 258 18.43 7.60 22.97
CA ILE A 258 17.21 7.76 22.19
C ILE A 258 17.51 7.60 20.70
N ASP A 259 16.83 6.64 20.07
CA ASP A 259 16.90 6.41 18.63
C ASP A 259 15.85 7.23 17.88
N ALA A 260 14.63 7.35 18.44
CA ALA A 260 13.55 8.13 17.81
C ALA A 260 12.55 8.66 18.84
N VAL A 261 11.98 9.85 18.56
CA VAL A 261 10.89 10.45 19.33
C VAL A 261 9.82 10.95 18.38
N THR A 262 8.61 10.44 18.55
CA THR A 262 7.40 10.82 17.79
C THR A 262 6.39 11.44 18.74
N GLN A 263 5.85 12.61 18.37
CA GLN A 263 4.73 13.22 19.07
C GLN A 263 3.42 12.70 18.49
N GLU A 264 2.69 11.84 19.23
CA GLU A 264 1.40 11.30 18.78
C GLU A 264 0.25 12.32 18.86
N ASN A 265 0.28 13.16 19.90
CA ASN A 265 -0.71 14.23 20.10
C ASN A 265 -0.15 15.31 21.06
N SER A 266 -1.01 16.22 21.53
CA SER A 266 -0.63 17.35 22.41
C SER A 266 -0.05 16.93 23.77
N THR A 267 -0.20 15.66 24.17
CA THR A 267 0.23 15.17 25.51
C THR A 267 1.05 13.89 25.45
N HIS A 268 1.09 13.20 24.31
CA HIS A 268 1.73 11.89 24.23
C HIS A 268 2.99 11.90 23.34
N LEU A 269 4.07 11.33 23.89
CA LEU A 269 5.28 11.00 23.13
C LEU A 269 5.43 9.49 23.02
N ARG A 270 5.81 9.02 21.84
CA ARG A 270 6.29 7.67 21.57
C ARG A 270 7.80 7.74 21.38
N ILE A 271 8.54 6.92 22.12
CA ILE A 271 10.00 6.98 22.20
C ILE A 271 10.55 5.58 21.94
N ILE A 272 11.53 5.48 21.04
CA ILE A 272 12.36 4.30 20.83
C ILE A 272 13.70 4.61 21.46
N ALA A 273 14.13 3.77 22.38
CA ALA A 273 15.36 3.96 23.14
C ALA A 273 16.11 2.64 23.32
N HIS A 274 17.41 2.71 23.61
CA HIS A 274 18.26 1.55 23.88
C HIS A 274 19.00 1.68 25.21
N GLY A 275 19.33 0.51 25.80
CA GLY A 275 20.06 0.41 27.06
C GLY A 275 19.17 0.45 28.29
N ASP A 276 19.72 -0.11 29.40
CA ASP A 276 19.00 -0.26 30.67
C ASP A 276 18.65 1.07 31.34
N GLU A 277 19.42 2.15 31.05
CA GLU A 277 19.23 3.49 31.62
C GLU A 277 18.23 4.34 30.80
N ALA A 278 17.60 3.78 29.76
CA ALA A 278 16.74 4.53 28.86
C ALA A 278 15.54 5.18 29.58
N PHE A 279 14.89 4.44 30.48
CA PHE A 279 13.78 4.95 31.27
C PHE A 279 14.19 6.14 32.17
N ASP A 280 15.26 5.99 32.90
CA ASP A 280 15.73 7.02 33.84
C ASP A 280 16.16 8.28 33.08
N SER A 281 16.89 8.11 31.97
CA SER A 281 17.35 9.22 31.12
C SER A 281 16.18 10.04 30.56
N VAL A 282 15.11 9.37 30.11
CA VAL A 282 13.92 10.04 29.60
C VAL A 282 13.18 10.77 30.73
N ILE A 283 12.99 10.13 31.86
CA ILE A 283 12.32 10.73 33.03
C ILE A 283 13.10 11.98 33.50
N ASP A 284 14.40 11.91 33.59
CA ASP A 284 15.25 13.03 34.01
C ASP A 284 15.22 14.18 33.01
N ALA A 285 15.25 13.88 31.70
CA ALA A 285 15.12 14.90 30.66
C ALA A 285 13.77 15.64 30.71
N VAL A 286 12.67 14.92 30.93
CA VAL A 286 11.34 15.51 31.08
C VAL A 286 11.26 16.37 32.34
N ARG A 287 11.76 15.88 33.47
CA ARG A 287 11.77 16.59 34.76
C ARG A 287 12.64 17.84 34.74
N ALA A 288 13.81 17.77 34.07
CA ALA A 288 14.69 18.94 33.92
C ALA A 288 14.04 20.14 33.19
N LYS A 289 12.98 19.87 32.44
CA LYS A 289 12.16 20.90 31.77
C LYS A 289 10.80 21.11 32.44
N GLU A 290 10.69 20.75 33.73
CA GLU A 290 9.46 20.88 34.52
C GLU A 290 8.25 20.12 33.93
N GLY A 291 8.52 19.08 33.12
CA GLY A 291 7.49 18.22 32.55
C GLY A 291 6.84 17.33 33.61
N LYS A 292 5.51 17.23 33.58
CA LYS A 292 4.73 16.36 34.47
C LYS A 292 4.36 15.07 33.75
N ILE A 293 5.02 13.96 34.08
CA ILE A 293 4.67 12.64 33.56
C ILE A 293 3.43 12.13 34.29
N ASN A 294 2.36 11.86 33.56
CA ASN A 294 1.09 11.32 34.04
C ASN A 294 1.10 9.79 33.95
N SER A 295 1.59 9.21 32.85
CA SER A 295 1.70 7.78 32.65
C SER A 295 2.91 7.43 31.78
N MET A 296 3.42 6.20 31.94
CA MET A 296 4.43 5.60 31.10
C MET A 296 4.06 4.15 30.85
N GLU A 297 4.05 3.76 29.57
CA GLU A 297 3.73 2.41 29.13
C GLU A 297 4.87 1.85 28.28
N ASN A 298 5.22 0.57 28.50
CA ASN A 298 6.12 -0.16 27.63
C ASN A 298 5.32 -0.83 26.51
N LEU A 299 5.66 -0.56 25.27
CA LEU A 299 4.91 -1.00 24.09
C LEU A 299 5.66 -2.07 23.30
N GLN A 300 4.89 -2.90 22.59
CA GLN A 300 5.45 -3.80 21.59
C GLN A 300 5.77 -3.01 20.30
N PRO A 301 6.85 -3.38 19.59
CA PRO A 301 7.19 -2.77 18.30
C PRO A 301 6.08 -2.86 17.28
N THR A 302 5.86 -1.78 16.55
CA THR A 302 4.96 -1.70 15.41
C THR A 302 5.75 -1.55 14.11
N LEU A 303 5.09 -1.75 12.95
CA LEU A 303 5.72 -1.45 11.65
C LEU A 303 6.02 0.04 11.47
N GLU A 304 5.30 0.92 12.18
CA GLU A 304 5.57 2.36 12.17
C GLU A 304 6.91 2.67 12.84
N ASP A 305 7.21 2.01 13.97
CA ASP A 305 8.50 2.13 14.65
C ASP A 305 9.64 1.61 13.76
N VAL A 306 9.41 0.48 13.06
CA VAL A 306 10.38 -0.07 12.09
C VAL A 306 10.66 0.94 10.98
N PHE A 307 9.60 1.50 10.40
CA PHE A 307 9.73 2.48 9.33
C PHE A 307 10.51 3.70 9.80
N LEU A 308 10.14 4.26 10.95
CA LEU A 308 10.80 5.43 11.53
C LEU A 308 12.31 5.15 11.83
N HIS A 309 12.61 3.97 12.37
CA HIS A 309 13.99 3.58 12.67
C HIS A 309 14.85 3.44 11.42
N ILE A 310 14.30 2.85 10.34
CA ILE A 310 15.07 2.59 9.11
C ILE A 310 15.23 3.87 8.28
N THR A 311 14.20 4.73 8.21
CA THR A 311 14.18 5.89 7.31
C THR A 311 14.54 7.20 8.00
N GLY A 312 14.47 7.25 9.34
CA GLY A 312 14.72 8.46 10.14
C GLY A 312 13.61 9.51 10.06
N HIS A 313 12.48 9.22 9.42
CA HIS A 313 11.32 10.12 9.33
C HIS A 313 9.99 9.36 9.36
N GLU A 314 8.93 10.02 9.82
CA GLU A 314 7.58 9.46 9.85
C GLU A 314 7.00 9.28 8.44
N VAL A 315 6.05 8.33 8.31
CA VAL A 315 5.22 8.25 7.10
C VAL A 315 4.27 9.44 7.10
N ARG A 316 4.61 10.49 6.35
CA ARG A 316 3.77 11.67 6.21
C ARG A 316 2.79 11.47 5.06
N ASP A 317 1.52 11.71 5.33
CA ASP A 317 0.54 11.95 4.27
C ASP A 317 0.94 13.24 3.55
N SER A 318 1.29 13.14 2.27
CA SER A 318 1.86 14.25 1.48
C SER A 318 0.79 15.29 1.10
N ALA A 319 0.14 15.91 2.10
CA ALA A 319 -0.61 17.15 1.87
C ALA A 319 0.30 18.35 1.58
N ASP A 320 1.61 18.28 1.91
CA ASP A 320 2.54 19.42 1.87
C ASP A 320 3.63 19.38 0.77
N GLN A 321 3.74 18.32 -0.02
CA GLN A 321 4.68 18.33 -1.14
C GLN A 321 4.01 18.84 -2.42
N LYS A 322 4.14 20.13 -2.71
CA LYS A 322 3.86 20.71 -4.03
C LYS A 322 4.79 20.05 -5.06
N ILE A 323 4.30 19.04 -5.75
CA ILE A 323 4.95 18.53 -6.97
C ILE A 323 4.96 19.68 -7.98
N PRO A 324 6.12 20.07 -8.57
CA PRO A 324 6.12 21.03 -9.66
C PRO A 324 5.32 20.45 -10.82
N MET A 325 4.12 20.97 -11.06
CA MET A 325 3.36 20.62 -12.26
C MET A 325 4.19 21.00 -13.47
N ALA A 326 4.61 20.01 -14.26
CA ALA A 326 5.15 20.21 -15.58
C ALA A 326 4.12 21.01 -16.40
N ARG A 327 4.48 22.25 -16.76
CA ARG A 327 3.64 23.11 -17.60
C ARG A 327 3.35 22.38 -18.90
N HIS A 328 2.11 22.01 -19.11
CA HIS A 328 1.62 21.57 -20.41
C HIS A 328 1.89 22.71 -21.41
N GLY A 329 2.74 22.43 -22.39
CA GLY A 329 3.03 23.34 -23.48
C GLY A 329 1.72 23.76 -24.17
N ARG A 330 1.48 25.07 -24.24
CA ARG A 330 0.41 25.64 -25.04
C ARG A 330 0.64 25.21 -26.50
N PHE A 331 -0.29 24.41 -27.02
CA PHE A 331 -0.44 24.27 -28.46
C PHE A 331 -0.75 25.66 -29.04
N GLY A 332 0.16 26.17 -29.87
CA GLY A 332 0.00 27.43 -30.57
C GLY A 332 -1.18 27.37 -31.53
N SER A 333 -2.11 28.28 -31.36
CA SER A 333 -3.16 28.58 -32.34
C SER A 333 -2.51 29.16 -33.60
N GLN A 334 -2.60 28.46 -34.72
CA GLN A 334 -2.30 29.04 -36.04
C GLN A 334 -3.34 30.08 -36.41
N PRO A 335 -2.97 31.21 -37.00
CA PRO A 335 -3.91 32.20 -37.49
C PRO A 335 -4.59 31.72 -38.82
N GLN A 336 -5.90 31.75 -38.84
CA GLN A 336 -6.67 31.55 -40.08
C GLN A 336 -6.37 32.66 -41.10
N GLY A 337 -5.75 32.28 -42.21
CA GLY A 337 -5.62 33.14 -43.39
C GLY A 337 -6.97 33.43 -44.05
N ARG A 338 -7.33 34.71 -44.19
CA ARG A 338 -8.41 35.18 -45.04
C ARG A 338 -8.04 34.94 -46.50
N ILE A 339 -8.89 34.23 -47.22
CA ILE A 339 -8.89 34.20 -48.68
C ILE A 339 -10.01 35.14 -49.15
N ARG A 340 -9.61 36.02 -50.06
CA ARG A 340 -10.53 36.91 -50.83
C ARG A 340 -11.37 36.09 -51.82
#